data_4ccdb4cf5aaa993b33a3ef74bc9c6e43
#
_entry.id   4ccdb4cf5aaa993b33a3ef74bc9c6e43
#
_cell.length_a   1.000
_cell.length_b   1.000
_cell.length_c   1.000
_cell.angle_alpha   90.00
_cell.angle_beta   90.00
_cell.angle_gamma   90.00
#
_symmetry.space_group_name_H-M   'P 1'
#
loop_
_entity.id
_entity.type
_entity.pdbx_description
1 polymer ?
#
loop_
_entity_poly.entity_id
_entity_poly.type
_entity_poly.pdbx_seq_one_letter_code
_entity_poly.pdbx_strand_id
1 'polypeptide(L)'
;MLNQFSRTELLLGKEAMEKLGHSRVAVFGVGGVGGYVCEALVRSGVGAFDLIEDDKVCLTNLNRQIIATRKTVGKYKAEVMRDRILEINPEADVRIHKCFFLPENADDFPFGEYDYIVDAVDTVTAKIELVMKAKEKDIPIISSMGAGNKLDGSQFKVADIYKTKVCPLAKVMRRELKKRGVKKLKVVYSEETPTRPIEDMAISCRTNCICPPGAEHKCTERRDIPGSVAFVPSVAGLIIAGEVVKDLIRK
;
A
#
# COMPACT_ATOMS: atom_id res chain seq x y z
N MET A 1 -8.21 -15.68 -27.63
CA MET A 1 -8.36 -16.87 -26.76
C MET A 1 -8.79 -16.38 -25.39
N LEU A 2 -9.71 -17.03 -24.68
CA LEU A 2 -10.12 -16.59 -23.34
C LEU A 2 -8.96 -16.81 -22.35
N ASN A 3 -8.74 -15.85 -21.47
CA ASN A 3 -7.74 -15.89 -20.41
C ASN A 3 -8.30 -15.25 -19.10
N GLN A 4 -7.51 -15.20 -18.05
CA GLN A 4 -7.91 -14.66 -16.74
C GLN A 4 -8.34 -13.17 -16.77
N PHE A 5 -7.96 -12.43 -17.80
CA PHE A 5 -8.26 -10.99 -17.94
C PHE A 5 -9.39 -10.70 -18.92
N SER A 6 -9.99 -11.72 -19.56
CA SER A 6 -10.99 -11.51 -20.64
C SER A 6 -12.18 -10.63 -20.23
N ARG A 7 -12.62 -10.72 -18.96
CA ARG A 7 -13.70 -9.85 -18.46
C ARG A 7 -13.25 -8.42 -18.23
N THR A 8 -12.00 -8.20 -17.84
CA THR A 8 -11.41 -6.88 -17.72
C THR A 8 -11.23 -6.24 -19.09
N GLU A 9 -10.79 -7.03 -20.07
CA GLU A 9 -10.63 -6.58 -21.46
C GLU A 9 -11.96 -6.16 -22.10
N LEU A 10 -13.07 -6.85 -21.79
CA LEU A 10 -14.42 -6.42 -22.25
C LEU A 10 -14.82 -5.03 -21.74
N LEU A 11 -14.28 -4.61 -20.61
CA LEU A 11 -14.57 -3.31 -19.98
C LEU A 11 -13.59 -2.22 -20.42
N LEU A 12 -12.30 -2.55 -20.46
CA LEU A 12 -11.21 -1.58 -20.67
C LEU A 12 -10.75 -1.51 -22.14
N GLY A 13 -10.94 -2.59 -22.91
CA GLY A 13 -10.45 -2.74 -24.26
C GLY A 13 -9.01 -3.26 -24.34
N LYS A 14 -8.63 -3.76 -25.51
CA LYS A 14 -7.36 -4.42 -25.77
C LYS A 14 -6.15 -3.51 -25.53
N GLU A 15 -6.22 -2.28 -26.03
CA GLU A 15 -5.12 -1.30 -25.89
C GLU A 15 -4.81 -0.99 -24.42
N ALA A 16 -5.84 -0.85 -23.57
CA ALA A 16 -5.67 -0.65 -22.15
C ALA A 16 -5.03 -1.87 -21.47
N MET A 17 -5.42 -3.10 -21.87
CA MET A 17 -4.81 -4.33 -21.34
C MET A 17 -3.35 -4.47 -21.75
N GLU A 18 -2.98 -4.08 -22.97
CA GLU A 18 -1.59 -4.05 -23.42
C GLU A 18 -0.75 -3.06 -22.58
N LYS A 19 -1.26 -1.85 -22.31
CA LYS A 19 -0.62 -0.87 -21.44
C LYS A 19 -0.40 -1.42 -20.03
N LEU A 20 -1.44 -1.99 -19.42
CA LEU A 20 -1.35 -2.57 -18.08
C LEU A 20 -0.34 -3.72 -18.03
N GLY A 21 -0.33 -4.58 -19.05
CA GLY A 21 0.61 -5.69 -19.15
C GLY A 21 2.09 -5.26 -19.20
N HIS A 22 2.38 -4.09 -19.73
CA HIS A 22 3.73 -3.53 -19.78
C HIS A 22 4.05 -2.58 -18.61
N SER A 23 3.08 -2.24 -17.79
CA SER A 23 3.29 -1.29 -16.69
C SER A 23 3.96 -1.94 -15.49
N ARG A 24 4.94 -1.22 -14.92
CA ARG A 24 5.62 -1.56 -13.65
C ARG A 24 5.15 -0.66 -12.52
N VAL A 25 4.55 -1.25 -11.51
CA VAL A 25 4.05 -0.53 -10.32
C VAL A 25 4.89 -0.88 -9.10
N ALA A 26 5.49 0.13 -8.48
CA ALA A 26 6.18 -0.03 -7.20
C ALA A 26 5.19 0.16 -6.04
N VAL A 27 5.09 -0.84 -5.17
CA VAL A 27 4.21 -0.82 -3.98
C VAL A 27 5.07 -0.81 -2.73
N PHE A 28 5.10 0.33 -2.08
CA PHE A 28 5.80 0.54 -0.82
C PHE A 28 4.84 0.25 0.36
N GLY A 29 5.13 -0.83 1.08
CA GLY A 29 4.31 -1.37 2.15
C GLY A 29 3.27 -2.41 1.65
N VAL A 30 3.44 -3.68 2.06
CA VAL A 30 2.57 -4.81 1.68
C VAL A 30 1.73 -5.26 2.89
N GLY A 31 1.16 -4.29 3.58
CA GLY A 31 0.30 -4.50 4.75
C GLY A 31 -1.20 -4.65 4.40
N GLY A 32 -2.05 -4.14 5.30
CA GLY A 32 -3.51 -4.20 5.15
C GLY A 32 -4.07 -3.39 3.97
N VAL A 33 -3.38 -2.36 3.51
CA VAL A 33 -3.74 -1.57 2.31
C VAL A 33 -2.99 -2.10 1.10
N GLY A 34 -1.65 -2.10 1.13
CA GLY A 34 -0.83 -2.46 -0.03
C GLY A 34 -1.04 -3.88 -0.52
N GLY A 35 -1.33 -4.85 0.35
CA GLY A 35 -1.66 -6.20 -0.05
C GLY A 35 -2.91 -6.27 -0.95
N TYR A 36 -3.95 -5.49 -0.64
CA TYR A 36 -5.15 -5.40 -1.49
C TYR A 36 -4.93 -4.56 -2.75
N VAL A 37 -3.98 -3.61 -2.73
CA VAL A 37 -3.53 -2.94 -3.95
C VAL A 37 -2.91 -3.95 -4.90
N CYS A 38 -1.93 -4.74 -4.45
CA CYS A 38 -1.28 -5.76 -5.28
C CYS A 38 -2.29 -6.76 -5.83
N GLU A 39 -3.20 -7.27 -4.98
CA GLU A 39 -4.27 -8.20 -5.37
C GLU A 39 -5.13 -7.66 -6.51
N ALA A 40 -5.59 -6.41 -6.39
CA ALA A 40 -6.45 -5.79 -7.39
C ALA A 40 -5.69 -5.44 -8.67
N LEU A 41 -4.45 -4.97 -8.58
CA LEU A 41 -3.63 -4.63 -9.74
C LEU A 41 -3.29 -5.86 -10.58
N VAL A 42 -2.86 -6.98 -9.96
CA VAL A 42 -2.54 -8.20 -10.71
C VAL A 42 -3.80 -8.77 -11.39
N ARG A 43 -4.96 -8.73 -10.73
CA ARG A 43 -6.24 -9.15 -11.31
C ARG A 43 -6.75 -8.22 -12.42
N SER A 44 -6.26 -6.99 -12.45
CA SER A 44 -6.57 -6.02 -13.50
C SER A 44 -5.62 -6.10 -14.70
N GLY A 45 -4.57 -6.95 -14.64
CA GLY A 45 -3.65 -7.18 -15.74
C GLY A 45 -2.35 -6.37 -15.69
N VAL A 46 -2.01 -5.74 -14.56
CA VAL A 46 -0.68 -5.13 -14.38
C VAL A 46 0.37 -6.23 -14.44
N GLY A 47 1.40 -6.02 -15.30
CA GLY A 47 2.37 -7.05 -15.65
C GLY A 47 3.64 -7.04 -14.82
N ALA A 48 3.99 -5.93 -14.14
CA ALA A 48 5.22 -5.89 -13.37
C ALA A 48 5.07 -5.17 -12.03
N PHE A 49 5.74 -5.69 -11.01
CA PHE A 49 5.66 -5.21 -9.64
C PHE A 49 7.04 -5.11 -9.00
N ASP A 50 7.27 -4.03 -8.27
CA ASP A 50 8.30 -3.94 -7.25
C ASP A 50 7.62 -3.88 -5.87
N LEU A 51 7.90 -4.84 -5.00
CA LEU A 51 7.30 -4.95 -3.67
C LEU A 51 8.34 -4.60 -2.62
N ILE A 52 8.14 -3.50 -1.92
CA ILE A 52 9.05 -2.99 -0.90
C ILE A 52 8.43 -3.21 0.48
N GLU A 53 8.97 -4.16 1.25
CA GLU A 53 8.43 -4.55 2.56
C GLU A 53 9.47 -5.39 3.32
N ASP A 54 9.83 -4.99 4.53
CA ASP A 54 10.81 -5.66 5.39
C ASP A 54 10.19 -6.66 6.38
N ASP A 55 8.92 -6.48 6.71
CA ASP A 55 8.22 -7.23 7.74
C ASP A 55 7.95 -8.70 7.36
N LYS A 56 7.87 -9.52 8.40
CA LYS A 56 7.30 -10.87 8.34
C LYS A 56 5.81 -10.86 8.69
N VAL A 57 5.08 -11.84 8.20
CA VAL A 57 3.67 -12.04 8.57
C VAL A 57 3.58 -12.37 10.06
N CYS A 58 2.87 -11.56 10.82
CA CYS A 58 2.57 -11.78 12.24
C CYS A 58 1.16 -12.35 12.41
N LEU A 59 0.93 -13.10 13.48
CA LEU A 59 -0.40 -13.66 13.79
C LEU A 59 -1.49 -12.57 13.87
N THR A 60 -1.17 -11.40 14.41
CA THR A 60 -2.09 -10.25 14.50
C THR A 60 -2.41 -9.59 13.14
N ASN A 61 -1.76 -10.01 12.07
CA ASN A 61 -2.07 -9.52 10.72
C ASN A 61 -3.23 -10.27 10.06
N LEU A 62 -3.59 -11.47 10.57
CA LEU A 62 -4.61 -12.33 9.99
C LEU A 62 -5.98 -11.66 9.91
N ASN A 63 -6.24 -10.70 10.77
CA ASN A 63 -7.53 -10.01 10.81
C ASN A 63 -7.78 -9.05 9.63
N ARG A 64 -6.71 -8.67 8.86
CA ARG A 64 -6.86 -7.62 7.84
C ARG A 64 -5.90 -7.69 6.65
N GLN A 65 -4.83 -8.48 6.70
CA GLN A 65 -3.86 -8.57 5.58
C GLN A 65 -4.17 -9.81 4.74
N ILE A 66 -4.40 -9.62 3.45
CA ILE A 66 -4.82 -10.69 2.53
C ILE A 66 -3.82 -11.84 2.44
N ILE A 67 -2.53 -11.55 2.60
CA ILE A 67 -1.44 -12.53 2.56
C ILE A 67 -1.26 -13.28 3.88
N ALA A 68 -1.89 -12.78 4.95
CA ALA A 68 -1.71 -13.34 6.29
C ALA A 68 -2.69 -14.49 6.52
N THR A 69 -2.15 -15.68 6.62
CA THR A 69 -2.84 -16.92 6.97
C THR A 69 -2.03 -17.68 8.01
N ARG A 70 -2.59 -18.69 8.66
CA ARG A 70 -1.82 -19.54 9.58
C ARG A 70 -0.62 -20.22 8.92
N LYS A 71 -0.69 -20.49 7.59
CA LYS A 71 0.41 -21.09 6.82
C LYS A 71 1.53 -20.13 6.47
N THR A 72 1.26 -18.82 6.52
CA THR A 72 2.22 -17.77 6.10
C THR A 72 2.84 -17.04 7.27
N VAL A 73 2.37 -17.22 8.51
CA VAL A 73 2.98 -16.63 9.71
C VAL A 73 4.47 -16.96 9.77
N GLY A 74 5.31 -15.95 9.98
CA GLY A 74 6.77 -16.05 10.04
C GLY A 74 7.49 -15.90 8.71
N LYS A 75 6.80 -15.98 7.56
CA LYS A 75 7.38 -15.71 6.24
C LYS A 75 7.45 -14.21 5.94
N TYR A 76 8.39 -13.78 5.10
CA TYR A 76 8.43 -12.39 4.65
C TYR A 76 7.19 -12.03 3.85
N LYS A 77 6.57 -10.87 4.14
CA LYS A 77 5.35 -10.42 3.47
C LYS A 77 5.58 -10.23 1.96
N ALA A 78 6.73 -9.67 1.58
CA ALA A 78 7.09 -9.47 0.17
C ALA A 78 7.14 -10.80 -0.61
N GLU A 79 7.71 -11.87 0.00
CA GLU A 79 7.76 -13.20 -0.61
C GLU A 79 6.36 -13.80 -0.77
N VAL A 80 5.54 -13.73 0.29
CA VAL A 80 4.17 -14.29 0.25
C VAL A 80 3.32 -13.54 -0.77
N MET A 81 3.49 -12.22 -0.91
CA MET A 81 2.75 -11.45 -1.91
C MET A 81 3.22 -11.75 -3.34
N ARG A 82 4.54 -11.89 -3.57
CA ARG A 82 5.07 -12.34 -4.86
C ARG A 82 4.47 -13.67 -5.27
N ASP A 83 4.52 -14.67 -4.39
CA ASP A 83 4.01 -16.01 -4.69
C ASP A 83 2.50 -15.93 -5.02
N ARG A 84 1.74 -15.11 -4.30
CA ARG A 84 0.32 -14.89 -4.57
C ARG A 84 0.07 -14.19 -5.92
N ILE A 85 0.89 -13.22 -6.30
CA ILE A 85 0.81 -12.57 -7.62
C ILE A 85 1.05 -13.61 -8.72
N LEU A 86 2.07 -14.45 -8.58
CA LEU A 86 2.42 -15.47 -9.55
C LEU A 86 1.38 -16.60 -9.65
N GLU A 87 0.65 -16.91 -8.57
CA GLU A 87 -0.51 -17.82 -8.61
C GLU A 87 -1.68 -17.24 -9.43
N ILE A 88 -1.82 -15.92 -9.50
CA ILE A 88 -2.89 -15.24 -10.25
C ILE A 88 -2.45 -14.97 -11.69
N ASN A 89 -1.23 -14.47 -11.87
CA ASN A 89 -0.62 -14.18 -13.17
C ASN A 89 0.81 -14.73 -13.19
N PRO A 90 1.02 -15.95 -13.72
CA PRO A 90 2.35 -16.55 -13.79
C PRO A 90 3.38 -15.77 -14.67
N GLU A 91 2.87 -14.95 -15.58
CA GLU A 91 3.71 -14.14 -16.48
C GLU A 91 4.15 -12.80 -15.86
N ALA A 92 3.71 -12.48 -14.64
CA ALA A 92 4.07 -11.23 -14.00
C ALA A 92 5.55 -11.20 -13.60
N ASP A 93 6.22 -10.07 -13.88
CA ASP A 93 7.58 -9.81 -13.39
C ASP A 93 7.52 -9.18 -11.99
N VAL A 94 7.91 -9.92 -10.96
CA VAL A 94 7.82 -9.47 -9.57
C VAL A 94 9.19 -9.42 -8.91
N ARG A 95 9.63 -8.21 -8.62
CA ARG A 95 10.85 -7.94 -7.84
C ARG A 95 10.47 -7.67 -6.40
N ILE A 96 11.24 -8.20 -5.45
CA ILE A 96 11.04 -7.99 -4.02
C ILE A 96 12.24 -7.30 -3.39
N HIS A 97 11.97 -6.30 -2.56
CA HIS A 97 12.96 -5.58 -1.78
C HIS A 97 12.62 -5.78 -0.29
N LYS A 98 13.38 -6.65 0.39
CA LYS A 98 13.19 -6.96 1.82
C LYS A 98 13.92 -5.94 2.67
N CYS A 99 13.49 -4.70 2.60
CA CYS A 99 14.08 -3.59 3.33
C CYS A 99 13.01 -2.56 3.72
N PHE A 100 13.29 -1.83 4.77
CA PHE A 100 12.52 -0.66 5.16
C PHE A 100 12.95 0.53 4.31
N PHE A 101 11.99 1.20 3.67
CA PHE A 101 12.30 2.38 2.85
C PHE A 101 12.49 3.61 3.74
N LEU A 102 13.63 4.26 3.61
CA LEU A 102 14.02 5.48 4.30
C LEU A 102 14.76 6.43 3.35
N PRO A 103 14.94 7.73 3.70
CA PRO A 103 15.74 8.65 2.91
C PRO A 103 17.17 8.16 2.62
N GLU A 104 17.77 7.42 3.58
CA GLU A 104 19.15 6.94 3.51
C GLU A 104 19.37 5.90 2.42
N ASN A 105 18.34 5.14 2.04
CA ASN A 105 18.40 4.10 1.01
C ASN A 105 17.53 4.41 -0.22
N ALA A 106 16.99 5.63 -0.30
CA ALA A 106 16.08 5.97 -1.38
C ALA A 106 16.73 5.92 -2.78
N ASP A 107 18.03 6.18 -2.87
CA ASP A 107 18.77 6.15 -4.13
C ASP A 107 19.10 4.73 -4.63
N ASP A 108 18.91 3.70 -3.81
CA ASP A 108 19.13 2.30 -4.18
C ASP A 108 17.98 1.74 -5.04
N PHE A 109 16.86 2.46 -5.15
CA PHE A 109 15.68 2.01 -5.89
C PHE A 109 15.68 2.52 -7.33
N PRO A 110 15.30 1.68 -8.31
CA PRO A 110 15.28 2.03 -9.73
C PRO A 110 14.03 2.87 -10.07
N PHE A 111 13.88 4.05 -9.47
CA PHE A 111 12.71 4.91 -9.68
C PHE A 111 12.43 5.18 -11.17
N GLY A 112 13.47 5.27 -12.01
CA GLY A 112 13.30 5.49 -13.44
C GLY A 112 12.64 4.35 -14.22
N GLU A 113 12.45 3.18 -13.60
CA GLU A 113 11.76 2.03 -14.18
C GLU A 113 10.27 1.95 -13.79
N TYR A 114 9.80 2.81 -12.89
CA TYR A 114 8.43 2.76 -12.37
C TYR A 114 7.48 3.63 -13.21
N ASP A 115 6.41 3.04 -13.70
CA ASP A 115 5.30 3.76 -14.33
C ASP A 115 4.37 4.39 -13.30
N TYR A 116 4.34 3.83 -12.08
CA TYR A 116 3.50 4.32 -10.99
C TYR A 116 4.04 3.91 -9.63
N ILE A 117 3.89 4.80 -8.65
CA ILE A 117 4.24 4.53 -7.24
C ILE A 117 2.99 4.50 -6.38
N VAL A 118 2.84 3.44 -5.57
CA VAL A 118 1.85 3.34 -4.52
C VAL A 118 2.54 3.44 -3.16
N ASP A 119 2.19 4.49 -2.43
CA ASP A 119 2.64 4.68 -1.06
C ASP A 119 1.58 4.15 -0.07
N ALA A 120 1.83 2.97 0.47
CA ALA A 120 1.03 2.32 1.51
C ALA A 120 1.82 2.07 2.81
N VAL A 121 2.95 2.79 3.00
CA VAL A 121 3.73 2.75 4.25
C VAL A 121 3.02 3.53 5.37
N ASP A 122 3.35 3.25 6.62
CA ASP A 122 2.76 3.93 7.79
C ASP A 122 3.67 5.01 8.41
N THR A 123 4.91 5.12 7.96
CA THR A 123 5.91 6.05 8.47
C THR A 123 5.90 7.37 7.70
N VAL A 124 5.73 8.49 8.42
CA VAL A 124 5.64 9.85 7.81
C VAL A 124 6.92 10.21 7.04
N THR A 125 8.10 9.89 7.58
CA THR A 125 9.39 10.16 6.93
C THR A 125 9.48 9.46 5.58
N ALA A 126 9.17 8.17 5.51
CA ALA A 126 9.15 7.40 4.27
C ALA A 126 8.14 7.95 3.26
N LYS A 127 6.92 8.30 3.70
CA LYS A 127 5.90 8.92 2.84
C LYS A 127 6.38 10.22 2.20
N ILE A 128 7.02 11.07 2.97
CA ILE A 128 7.56 12.35 2.47
C ILE A 128 8.63 12.08 1.43
N GLU A 129 9.57 11.18 1.70
CA GLU A 129 10.63 10.84 0.78
C GLU A 129 10.11 10.26 -0.54
N LEU A 130 9.15 9.34 -0.48
CA LEU A 130 8.50 8.79 -1.68
C LEU A 130 7.87 9.88 -2.54
N VAL A 131 7.18 10.84 -1.93
CA VAL A 131 6.58 11.97 -2.66
C VAL A 131 7.66 12.86 -3.28
N MET A 132 8.76 13.09 -2.58
CA MET A 132 9.87 13.90 -3.10
C MET A 132 10.58 13.21 -4.27
N LYS A 133 10.86 11.91 -4.17
CA LYS A 133 11.45 11.10 -5.26
C LYS A 133 10.51 10.99 -6.47
N ALA A 134 9.23 10.74 -6.24
CA ALA A 134 8.24 10.72 -7.32
C ALA A 134 8.16 12.06 -8.06
N LYS A 135 8.21 13.19 -7.32
CA LYS A 135 8.24 14.53 -7.91
C LYS A 135 9.55 14.80 -8.68
N GLU A 136 10.69 14.40 -8.14
CA GLU A 136 12.00 14.55 -8.78
C GLU A 136 12.06 13.83 -10.13
N LYS A 137 11.52 12.63 -10.18
CA LYS A 137 11.55 11.75 -11.37
C LYS A 137 10.31 11.87 -12.25
N ASP A 138 9.37 12.78 -11.94
CA ASP A 138 8.07 12.95 -12.63
C ASP A 138 7.25 11.66 -12.76
N ILE A 139 7.27 10.84 -11.70
CA ILE A 139 6.53 9.59 -11.65
C ILE A 139 5.19 9.82 -10.95
N PRO A 140 4.06 9.36 -11.50
CA PRO A 140 2.77 9.45 -10.81
C PRO A 140 2.78 8.63 -9.52
N ILE A 141 2.23 9.21 -8.47
CA ILE A 141 2.15 8.61 -7.14
C ILE A 141 0.77 8.79 -6.53
N ILE A 142 0.28 7.76 -5.85
CA ILE A 142 -0.89 7.82 -4.98
C ILE A 142 -0.51 7.38 -3.58
N SER A 143 -0.94 8.13 -2.57
CA SER A 143 -0.59 7.85 -1.17
C SER A 143 -1.84 7.49 -0.35
N SER A 144 -1.76 6.37 0.38
CA SER A 144 -2.76 6.00 1.37
C SER A 144 -2.60 6.84 2.63
N MET A 145 -3.68 7.46 3.08
CA MET A 145 -3.70 8.08 4.40
C MET A 145 -4.12 7.06 5.48
N GLY A 146 -4.37 7.50 6.70
CA GLY A 146 -4.65 6.62 7.83
C GLY A 146 -5.92 5.77 7.64
N ALA A 147 -5.76 4.45 7.67
CA ALA A 147 -6.85 3.47 7.61
C ALA A 147 -7.11 2.73 8.94
N GLY A 148 -6.33 3.01 9.98
CA GLY A 148 -6.55 2.47 11.32
C GLY A 148 -7.59 3.23 12.12
N ASN A 149 -8.14 2.56 13.16
CA ASN A 149 -9.12 3.13 14.10
C ASN A 149 -10.43 3.60 13.44
N LYS A 150 -10.90 2.84 12.43
CA LYS A 150 -12.08 3.13 11.61
C LYS A 150 -12.93 1.89 11.41
N LEU A 151 -14.23 2.10 11.20
CA LEU A 151 -15.23 1.04 11.01
C LEU A 151 -16.04 1.21 9.72
N ASP A 152 -15.93 2.35 9.04
CA ASP A 152 -16.71 2.64 7.84
C ASP A 152 -15.80 2.83 6.62
N GLY A 153 -15.64 1.77 5.83
CA GLY A 153 -14.90 1.80 4.57
C GLY A 153 -15.55 2.67 3.48
N SER A 154 -16.85 2.95 3.59
CA SER A 154 -17.55 3.78 2.59
C SER A 154 -17.16 5.27 2.64
N GLN A 155 -16.52 5.70 3.71
CA GLN A 155 -16.07 7.09 3.87
C GLN A 155 -14.70 7.37 3.23
N PHE A 156 -14.08 6.39 2.57
CA PHE A 156 -12.87 6.66 1.80
C PHE A 156 -13.16 7.47 0.54
N LYS A 157 -12.30 8.45 0.29
CA LYS A 157 -12.35 9.35 -0.87
C LYS A 157 -10.99 9.49 -1.52
N VAL A 158 -11.01 9.72 -2.82
CA VAL A 158 -9.85 10.15 -3.59
C VAL A 158 -9.85 11.67 -3.65
N ALA A 159 -8.74 12.30 -3.28
CA ALA A 159 -8.63 13.75 -3.34
C ALA A 159 -7.17 14.19 -3.53
N ASP A 160 -6.97 15.47 -3.81
CA ASP A 160 -5.70 16.14 -3.58
C ASP A 160 -5.46 16.29 -2.08
N ILE A 161 -4.22 16.10 -1.62
CA ILE A 161 -3.84 16.18 -0.19
C ILE A 161 -4.31 17.50 0.44
N TYR A 162 -4.30 18.62 -0.30
CA TYR A 162 -4.71 19.93 0.22
C TYR A 162 -6.23 20.11 0.33
N LYS A 163 -7.02 19.19 -0.25
CA LYS A 163 -8.49 19.15 -0.13
C LYS A 163 -8.98 18.17 0.94
N THR A 164 -8.05 17.50 1.65
CA THR A 164 -8.41 16.54 2.69
C THR A 164 -8.82 17.23 3.99
N LYS A 165 -9.69 16.59 4.76
CA LYS A 165 -10.14 17.03 6.10
C LYS A 165 -10.21 15.85 7.06
N VAL A 166 -10.45 16.08 8.34
CA VAL A 166 -10.60 15.10 9.41
C VAL A 166 -9.34 14.27 9.69
N CYS A 167 -8.76 13.59 8.70
CA CYS A 167 -7.66 12.63 8.85
C CYS A 167 -6.39 13.25 9.48
N PRO A 168 -5.92 12.78 10.66
CA PRO A 168 -4.74 13.31 11.35
C PRO A 168 -3.46 13.16 10.53
N LEU A 169 -3.26 12.00 9.88
CA LEU A 169 -2.08 11.75 9.04
C LEU A 169 -2.05 12.71 7.85
N ALA A 170 -3.19 12.92 7.18
CA ALA A 170 -3.27 13.89 6.08
C ALA A 170 -2.95 15.32 6.54
N LYS A 171 -3.33 15.71 7.77
CA LYS A 171 -2.97 17.01 8.36
C LYS A 171 -1.45 17.17 8.50
N VAL A 172 -0.76 16.14 8.96
CA VAL A 172 0.71 16.13 9.08
C VAL A 172 1.34 16.22 7.70
N MET A 173 0.92 15.36 6.75
CA MET A 173 1.44 15.33 5.39
C MET A 173 1.27 16.67 4.68
N ARG A 174 0.10 17.31 4.75
CA ARG A 174 -0.13 18.65 4.18
C ARG A 174 0.89 19.68 4.67
N ARG A 175 1.13 19.70 5.99
CA ARG A 175 2.09 20.65 6.58
C ARG A 175 3.50 20.41 6.08
N GLU A 176 3.95 19.17 6.08
CA GLU A 176 5.32 18.82 5.71
C GLU A 176 5.57 18.96 4.20
N LEU A 177 4.60 18.57 3.36
CA LEU A 177 4.71 18.71 1.91
C LEU A 177 4.64 20.16 1.45
N LYS A 178 3.85 21.01 2.14
CA LYS A 178 3.81 22.46 1.86
C LYS A 178 5.17 23.12 2.08
N LYS A 179 5.88 22.78 3.17
CA LYS A 179 7.24 23.27 3.45
C LYS A 179 8.24 22.90 2.34
N ARG A 180 8.02 21.79 1.64
CA ARG A 180 8.87 21.25 0.57
C ARG A 180 8.43 21.66 -0.83
N GLY A 181 7.47 22.57 -0.93
CA GLY A 181 6.99 23.09 -2.22
C GLY A 181 6.26 22.06 -3.09
N VAL A 182 5.69 21.00 -2.48
CA VAL A 182 4.82 20.07 -3.19
C VAL A 182 3.46 20.72 -3.36
N LYS A 183 3.02 20.90 -4.62
CA LYS A 183 1.78 21.62 -4.95
C LYS A 183 0.55 20.72 -4.98
N LYS A 184 0.71 19.42 -5.22
CA LYS A 184 -0.38 18.43 -5.32
C LYS A 184 0.13 17.04 -4.97
N LEU A 185 -0.76 16.22 -4.42
CA LEU A 185 -0.54 14.78 -4.22
C LEU A 185 -1.90 14.09 -4.23
N LYS A 186 -2.09 13.10 -5.10
CA LYS A 186 -3.27 12.25 -5.08
C LYS A 186 -3.23 11.34 -3.85
N VAL A 187 -4.30 11.33 -3.06
CA VAL A 187 -4.40 10.52 -1.85
C VAL A 187 -5.75 9.80 -1.76
N VAL A 188 -5.74 8.66 -1.08
CA VAL A 188 -6.95 8.00 -0.57
C VAL A 188 -6.99 8.23 0.93
N TYR A 189 -8.06 8.83 1.42
CA TYR A 189 -8.24 9.18 2.82
C TYR A 189 -9.70 8.99 3.25
N SER A 190 -9.95 8.82 4.53
CA SER A 190 -11.29 8.71 5.08
C SER A 190 -11.68 9.98 5.85
N GLU A 191 -12.95 10.37 5.73
CA GLU A 191 -13.56 11.45 6.52
C GLU A 191 -14.17 10.95 7.84
N GLU A 192 -14.09 9.66 8.11
CA GLU A 192 -14.45 9.11 9.41
C GLU A 192 -13.50 9.62 10.49
N THR A 193 -14.06 10.11 11.59
CA THR A 193 -13.28 10.44 12.78
C THR A 193 -12.71 9.15 13.38
N PRO A 194 -11.39 9.04 13.58
CA PRO A 194 -10.82 7.83 14.17
C PRO A 194 -11.40 7.54 15.54
N THR A 195 -11.83 6.30 15.76
CA THR A 195 -12.29 5.81 17.06
C THR A 195 -11.09 5.63 17.99
N ARG A 196 -11.22 6.00 19.25
CA ARG A 196 -10.17 5.72 20.23
C ARG A 196 -10.12 4.20 20.49
N PRO A 197 -8.96 3.54 20.34
CA PRO A 197 -8.82 2.12 20.67
C PRO A 197 -9.12 1.87 22.14
N ILE A 198 -9.64 0.69 22.45
CA ILE A 198 -9.79 0.23 23.83
C ILE A 198 -8.40 -0.04 24.39
N GLU A 199 -8.05 0.60 25.50
CA GLU A 199 -6.79 0.41 26.20
C GLU A 199 -6.88 -0.86 27.07
N ASP A 200 -6.55 -2.02 26.49
CA ASP A 200 -6.44 -3.28 27.20
C ASP A 200 -5.04 -3.86 27.03
N MET A 201 -4.27 -3.87 28.12
CA MET A 201 -2.90 -4.35 28.14
C MET A 201 -2.82 -5.87 27.91
N ALA A 202 -3.88 -6.63 28.20
CA ALA A 202 -3.91 -8.09 28.02
C ALA A 202 -3.92 -8.50 26.53
N ILE A 203 -4.51 -7.67 25.66
CA ILE A 203 -4.63 -7.93 24.21
C ILE A 203 -3.71 -7.04 23.37
N SER A 204 -2.92 -6.18 24.00
CA SER A 204 -2.03 -5.26 23.29
C SER A 204 -0.72 -5.95 22.90
N CYS A 205 -0.35 -5.83 21.61
CA CYS A 205 0.98 -6.25 21.15
C CYS A 205 2.13 -5.43 21.83
N ARG A 206 1.81 -4.36 22.52
CA ARG A 206 2.80 -3.54 23.23
C ARG A 206 3.36 -4.27 24.44
N THR A 207 2.52 -5.05 25.11
CA THR A 207 2.88 -5.85 26.31
C THR A 207 3.09 -7.31 26.01
N ASN A 208 2.35 -7.86 25.05
CA ASN A 208 2.35 -9.28 24.68
C ASN A 208 2.72 -9.43 23.20
N CYS A 209 3.97 -9.07 22.85
CA CYS A 209 4.44 -9.17 21.48
C CYS A 209 4.61 -10.64 21.06
N ILE A 210 3.89 -11.05 20.01
CA ILE A 210 3.95 -12.38 19.38
C ILE A 210 4.54 -12.28 17.96
N CYS A 211 5.34 -11.26 17.69
CA CYS A 211 6.02 -11.11 16.41
C CYS A 211 7.00 -12.26 16.19
N PRO A 212 7.17 -12.72 14.92
CA PRO A 212 8.15 -13.76 14.60
C PRO A 212 9.57 -13.35 15.00
N PRO A 213 10.45 -14.31 15.36
CA PRO A 213 11.84 -14.02 15.63
C PRO A 213 12.53 -13.34 14.45
N GLY A 214 13.38 -12.34 14.73
CA GLY A 214 14.12 -11.59 13.70
C GLY A 214 13.29 -10.53 12.97
N ALA A 215 12.15 -10.08 13.52
CA ALA A 215 11.49 -8.87 13.07
C ALA A 215 12.32 -7.66 13.51
N GLU A 216 12.77 -6.84 12.55
CA GLU A 216 13.60 -5.65 12.82
C GLU A 216 12.79 -4.56 13.54
N HIS A 217 11.50 -4.42 13.21
CA HIS A 217 10.59 -3.46 13.85
C HIS A 217 9.62 -4.15 14.80
N LYS A 218 9.81 -3.93 16.10
CA LYS A 218 8.93 -4.51 17.14
C LYS A 218 7.72 -3.63 17.39
N CYS A 219 6.55 -4.27 17.56
CA CYS A 219 5.32 -3.57 17.95
C CYS A 219 5.48 -2.78 19.27
N THR A 220 6.38 -3.23 20.14
CA THR A 220 6.69 -2.59 21.43
C THR A 220 7.29 -1.19 21.29
N GLU A 221 7.93 -0.87 20.18
CA GLU A 221 8.58 0.42 19.90
C GLU A 221 7.60 1.45 19.31
N ARG A 222 6.41 1.02 18.90
CA ARG A 222 5.39 1.92 18.35
C ARG A 222 4.73 2.72 19.46
N ARG A 223 4.63 4.04 19.24
CA ARG A 223 3.96 4.96 20.18
C ARG A 223 2.50 4.56 20.41
N ASP A 224 1.79 4.19 19.34
CA ASP A 224 0.40 3.75 19.36
C ASP A 224 0.22 2.55 18.41
N ILE A 225 -0.55 1.55 18.85
CA ILE A 225 -0.98 0.43 18.02
C ILE A 225 -2.42 0.68 17.61
N PRO A 226 -2.68 1.08 16.36
CA PRO A 226 -4.05 1.35 15.94
C PRO A 226 -4.87 0.05 15.87
N GLY A 227 -6.12 0.13 16.30
CA GLY A 227 -7.13 -0.89 16.01
C GLY A 227 -7.37 -0.98 14.51
N SER A 228 -7.75 -2.14 14.02
CA SER A 228 -8.07 -2.34 12.60
C SER A 228 -9.02 -3.52 12.41
N VAL A 229 -9.78 -3.47 11.32
CA VAL A 229 -10.72 -4.51 10.88
C VAL A 229 -10.45 -4.85 9.40
N ALA A 230 -10.94 -6.00 8.93
CA ALA A 230 -10.64 -6.47 7.58
C ALA A 230 -11.14 -5.55 6.47
N PHE A 231 -12.34 -5.02 6.63
CA PHE A 231 -13.11 -4.33 5.58
C PHE A 231 -12.80 -2.82 5.43
N VAL A 232 -11.90 -2.26 6.23
CA VAL A 232 -11.52 -0.84 6.12
C VAL A 232 -10.24 -0.65 5.31
N PRO A 233 -9.07 -1.21 5.68
CA PRO A 233 -7.87 -1.05 4.88
C PRO A 233 -7.96 -1.73 3.51
N SER A 234 -8.75 -2.82 3.38
CA SER A 234 -9.00 -3.48 2.11
C SER A 234 -9.71 -2.57 1.11
N VAL A 235 -10.76 -1.86 1.54
CA VAL A 235 -11.47 -0.90 0.69
C VAL A 235 -10.54 0.22 0.24
N ALA A 236 -9.71 0.77 1.14
CA ALA A 236 -8.71 1.76 0.75
C ALA A 236 -7.75 1.22 -0.34
N GLY A 237 -7.27 -0.02 -0.19
CA GLY A 237 -6.41 -0.68 -1.17
C GLY A 237 -7.08 -0.87 -2.53
N LEU A 238 -8.32 -1.32 -2.56
CA LEU A 238 -9.09 -1.49 -3.79
C LEU A 238 -9.36 -0.16 -4.51
N ILE A 239 -9.66 0.91 -3.76
CA ILE A 239 -9.84 2.25 -4.34
C ILE A 239 -8.51 2.74 -4.95
N ILE A 240 -7.39 2.57 -4.25
CA ILE A 240 -6.05 2.94 -4.75
C ILE A 240 -5.77 2.21 -6.06
N ALA A 241 -5.95 0.89 -6.10
CA ALA A 241 -5.70 0.09 -7.30
C ALA A 241 -6.56 0.56 -8.48
N GLY A 242 -7.83 0.85 -8.25
CA GLY A 242 -8.72 1.39 -9.27
C GLY A 242 -8.26 2.75 -9.81
N GLU A 243 -7.70 3.63 -8.97
CA GLU A 243 -7.12 4.90 -9.40
C GLU A 243 -5.84 4.69 -10.21
N VAL A 244 -4.96 3.76 -9.78
CA VAL A 244 -3.72 3.41 -10.52
C VAL A 244 -4.07 2.90 -11.92
N VAL A 245 -5.00 1.95 -12.04
CA VAL A 245 -5.45 1.43 -13.34
C VAL A 245 -5.97 2.54 -14.23
N LYS A 246 -6.86 3.40 -13.71
CA LYS A 246 -7.42 4.53 -14.47
C LYS A 246 -6.36 5.52 -14.92
N ASP A 247 -5.35 5.79 -14.13
CA ASP A 247 -4.27 6.70 -14.49
C ASP A 247 -3.34 6.08 -15.54
N LEU A 248 -2.99 4.79 -15.40
CA LEU A 248 -2.12 4.08 -16.37
C LEU A 248 -2.76 4.00 -17.75
N ILE A 249 -4.05 3.71 -17.85
CA ILE A 249 -4.72 3.57 -19.16
C ILE A 249 -5.02 4.90 -19.84
N ARG A 250 -5.05 6.04 -19.11
CA ARG A 250 -5.28 7.39 -19.67
C ARG A 250 -4.02 8.01 -20.27
N LYS A 251 -2.86 7.51 -19.93
CA LYS A 251 -1.57 7.95 -20.50
C LYS A 251 -1.36 7.33 -21.90
#